data_1abcbeeed7c65be81f34fdf1cde9bcaa
#
_entry.id   1abcbeeed7c65be81f34fdf1cde9bcaa
#
_cell.length_a   1.000
_cell.length_b   1.000
_cell.length_c   1.000
_cell.angle_alpha   90.00
_cell.angle_beta   90.00
_cell.angle_gamma   90.00
#
_symmetry.space_group_name_H-M   'P 1'
#
loop_
_entity.id
_entity.type
_entity.pdbx_description
1 polymer ?
#
loop_
_entity_poly.entity_id
_entity_poly.type
_entity_poly.pdbx_seq_one_letter_code
_entity_poly.pdbx_strand_id
1 'polypeptide(L)'
;MVKLGVKPDEIPPYTDSIYKEMPKDVGPGGHILTGPVAIAEAEPGDVLEIQILKVDIDVDFACDGFFLGYGFLPMEYPYTPSKIIPLDRRSI
;
A
#
# COMPACT_ATOMS: atom_id res chain seq x y z
N MET A 1 12.93 -1.17 -2.22
CA MET A 1 12.64 -0.49 -3.50
C MET A 1 13.91 -0.28 -4.33
N VAL A 2 14.94 0.42 -3.85
CA VAL A 2 16.19 0.65 -4.61
C VAL A 2 16.83 -0.64 -5.14
N LYS A 3 16.87 -1.70 -4.34
CA LYS A 3 17.37 -3.03 -4.77
C LYS A 3 16.54 -3.68 -5.89
N LEU A 4 15.33 -3.19 -6.14
CA LEU A 4 14.42 -3.65 -7.19
C LEU A 4 14.42 -2.73 -8.43
N GLY A 5 15.34 -1.76 -8.48
CA GLY A 5 15.55 -0.89 -9.63
C GLY A 5 14.85 0.47 -9.58
N VAL A 6 14.14 0.80 -8.48
CA VAL A 6 13.55 2.13 -8.29
C VAL A 6 14.68 3.11 -7.93
N LYS A 7 14.75 4.25 -8.61
CA LYS A 7 15.75 5.28 -8.31
C LYS A 7 15.41 6.00 -6.99
N PRO A 8 16.42 6.45 -6.23
CA PRO A 8 16.18 7.15 -4.96
C PRO A 8 15.29 8.40 -5.08
N ASP A 9 15.40 9.14 -6.17
CA ASP A 9 14.61 10.33 -6.46
C ASP A 9 13.16 10.05 -6.89
N GLU A 10 12.86 8.82 -7.26
CA GLU A 10 11.50 8.36 -7.55
C GLU A 10 10.73 7.94 -6.28
N ILE A 11 11.43 7.81 -5.15
CA ILE A 11 10.81 7.43 -3.87
C ILE A 11 10.30 8.70 -3.18
N PRO A 12 9.00 8.79 -2.86
CA PRO A 12 8.47 9.95 -2.16
C PRO A 12 9.20 10.22 -0.85
N PRO A 13 9.54 11.48 -0.53
CA PRO A 13 10.35 11.83 0.64
C PRO A 13 9.67 11.46 1.98
N TYR A 14 8.35 11.41 2.02
CA TYR A 14 7.59 11.02 3.20
C TYR A 14 7.67 9.51 3.52
N THR A 15 8.13 8.68 2.58
CA THR A 15 8.24 7.22 2.77
C THR A 15 9.14 6.87 3.94
N ASP A 16 10.24 7.58 4.09
CA ASP A 16 11.20 7.38 5.18
C ASP A 16 10.62 7.72 6.55
N SER A 17 9.87 8.83 6.65
CA SER A 17 9.20 9.25 7.87
C SER A 17 8.15 8.23 8.30
N ILE A 18 7.29 7.82 7.37
CA ILE A 18 6.29 6.79 7.62
C ILE A 18 6.96 5.50 8.11
N TYR A 19 8.01 5.05 7.45
CA TYR A 19 8.69 3.81 7.83
C TYR A 19 9.37 3.88 9.21
N LYS A 20 9.87 5.04 9.61
CA LYS A 20 10.55 5.25 10.89
C LYS A 20 9.58 5.50 12.05
N GLU A 21 8.51 6.21 11.81
CA GLU A 21 7.61 6.74 12.84
C GLU A 21 6.39 5.85 13.08
N MET A 22 5.95 5.09 12.07
CA MET A 22 4.81 4.20 12.22
C MET A 22 5.14 3.01 13.12
N PRO A 23 4.26 2.66 14.06
CA PRO A 23 4.39 1.42 14.83
C PRO A 23 4.41 0.23 13.88
N LYS A 24 5.37 -0.66 14.09
CA LYS A 24 5.46 -1.91 13.32
C LYS A 24 4.62 -2.99 14.00
N ASP A 25 4.08 -3.88 13.19
CA ASP A 25 3.32 -5.05 13.66
C ASP A 25 2.00 -4.69 14.41
N VAL A 26 1.41 -3.55 14.07
CA VAL A 26 0.10 -3.15 14.57
C VAL A 26 -0.97 -3.42 13.51
N GLY A 27 -1.79 -4.42 13.74
CA GLY A 27 -2.86 -4.82 12.83
C GLY A 27 -2.44 -5.85 11.78
N PRO A 28 -3.41 -6.45 11.08
CA PRO A 28 -3.16 -7.45 10.05
C PRO A 28 -2.76 -6.79 8.73
N GLY A 29 -1.68 -7.29 8.12
CA GLY A 29 -1.26 -6.93 6.76
C GLY A 29 -0.16 -5.90 6.66
N GLY A 30 0.27 -5.64 5.43
CA GLY A 30 1.40 -4.76 5.10
C GLY A 30 1.00 -3.39 4.54
N HIS A 31 -0.28 -3.04 4.58
CA HIS A 31 -0.77 -1.78 4.04
C HIS A 31 -0.78 -0.67 5.09
N ILE A 32 -0.34 0.51 4.70
CA ILE A 32 -0.43 1.72 5.51
C ILE A 32 -1.84 2.29 5.32
N LEU A 33 -2.59 2.39 6.41
CA LEU A 33 -3.94 2.93 6.41
C LEU A 33 -3.92 4.33 7.05
N THR A 34 -4.53 5.29 6.35
CA THR A 34 -4.73 6.64 6.89
C THR A 34 -6.04 6.65 7.68
N GLY A 35 -5.99 7.14 8.89
CA GLY A 35 -7.18 7.25 9.74
C GLY A 35 -6.88 6.88 11.19
N PRO A 36 -7.92 6.68 12.01
CA PRO A 36 -9.34 6.72 11.65
C PRO A 36 -9.85 8.13 11.31
N VAL A 37 -10.90 8.20 10.47
CA VAL A 37 -11.60 9.44 10.15
C VAL A 37 -12.94 9.45 10.89
N ALA A 38 -13.14 10.43 11.74
CA ALA A 38 -14.41 10.59 12.44
C ALA A 38 -15.49 11.19 11.52
N ILE A 39 -16.66 10.60 11.53
CA ILE A 39 -17.83 11.13 10.82
C ILE A 39 -18.72 11.81 11.85
N ALA A 40 -18.95 13.11 11.67
CA ALA A 40 -19.82 13.87 12.55
C ALA A 40 -21.26 13.30 12.54
N GLU A 41 -21.87 13.25 13.71
CA GLU A 41 -23.27 12.83 13.91
C GLU A 41 -23.56 11.36 13.50
N ALA A 42 -22.56 10.56 13.15
CA ALA A 42 -22.76 9.14 12.87
C ALA A 42 -22.96 8.32 14.15
N GLU A 43 -23.98 7.46 14.14
CA GLU A 43 -24.34 6.58 15.24
C GLU A 43 -24.21 5.10 14.86
N PRO A 44 -24.04 4.20 15.83
CA PRO A 44 -24.03 2.76 15.56
C PRO A 44 -25.33 2.29 14.90
N GLY A 45 -25.19 1.70 13.71
CA GLY A 45 -26.32 1.25 12.88
C GLY A 45 -26.54 2.11 11.64
N ASP A 46 -25.89 3.25 11.53
CA ASP A 46 -25.94 4.07 10.33
C ASP A 46 -25.22 3.40 9.16
N VAL A 47 -25.62 3.77 7.95
CA VAL A 47 -24.99 3.34 6.70
C VAL A 47 -24.09 4.46 6.19
N LEU A 48 -22.81 4.17 6.01
CA LEU A 48 -21.86 5.10 5.43
C LEU A 48 -21.78 4.93 3.91
N GLU A 49 -22.07 5.99 3.16
CA GLU A 49 -21.81 6.07 1.74
C GLU A 49 -20.50 6.81 1.48
N ILE A 50 -19.57 6.17 0.78
CA ILE A 50 -18.28 6.75 0.41
C ILE A 50 -18.24 6.96 -1.10
N GLN A 51 -18.19 8.22 -1.54
CA GLN A 51 -18.02 8.58 -2.94
C GLN A 51 -16.56 8.93 -3.24
N ILE A 52 -15.90 8.11 -4.04
CA ILE A 52 -14.52 8.39 -4.50
C ILE A 52 -14.62 9.37 -5.67
N LEU A 53 -14.25 10.62 -5.44
CA LEU A 53 -14.33 11.67 -6.45
C LEU A 53 -13.11 11.71 -7.36
N LYS A 54 -11.94 11.37 -6.84
CA LYS A 54 -10.68 11.39 -7.58
C LYS A 54 -9.66 10.45 -6.94
N VAL A 55 -8.83 9.86 -7.78
CA VAL A 55 -7.65 9.11 -7.36
C VAL A 55 -6.44 9.72 -8.05
N ASP A 56 -5.51 10.26 -7.27
CA ASP A 56 -4.22 10.74 -7.76
C ASP A 56 -3.12 9.76 -7.36
N ILE A 57 -2.34 9.32 -8.34
CA ILE A 57 -1.22 8.44 -8.10
C ILE A 57 0.05 9.28 -8.06
N ASP A 58 0.74 9.22 -6.92
CA ASP A 58 1.91 10.04 -6.62
C ASP A 58 3.23 9.46 -7.14
N VAL A 59 3.23 8.21 -7.54
CA VAL A 59 4.42 7.49 -8.03
C VAL A 59 4.19 6.86 -9.39
N ASP A 60 5.27 6.64 -10.16
CA ASP A 60 5.20 6.04 -11.49
C ASP A 60 5.41 4.51 -11.46
N PHE A 61 5.27 3.90 -10.30
CA PHE A 61 5.43 2.46 -10.14
C PHE A 61 4.49 1.90 -9.05
N ALA A 62 4.20 0.62 -9.18
CA ALA A 62 3.60 -0.18 -8.11
C ALA A 62 4.57 -1.27 -7.67
N CYS A 63 4.39 -1.77 -6.45
CA CYS A 63 5.06 -2.95 -5.94
C CYS A 63 4.05 -4.08 -5.81
N ASP A 64 4.40 -5.24 -6.30
CA ASP A 64 3.69 -6.48 -6.05
C ASP A 64 4.63 -7.52 -5.45
N GLY A 65 4.10 -8.37 -4.58
CA GLY A 65 4.89 -9.41 -3.95
C GLY A 65 4.08 -10.22 -2.95
N PHE A 66 4.65 -11.34 -2.54
CA PHE A 66 4.07 -12.15 -1.49
C PHE A 66 5.14 -12.65 -0.52
N PHE A 67 4.73 -13.08 0.66
CA PHE A 67 5.60 -13.62 1.68
C PHE A 67 5.61 -15.14 1.65
N LEU A 68 6.74 -15.72 2.00
CA LEU A 68 6.89 -17.17 2.16
C LEU A 68 5.80 -17.74 3.06
N GLY A 69 5.13 -18.77 2.58
CA GLY A 69 4.05 -19.45 3.31
C GLY A 69 2.67 -18.79 3.18
N TYR A 70 2.57 -17.66 2.47
CA TYR A 70 1.32 -16.97 2.17
C TYR A 70 0.91 -17.15 0.71
N GLY A 71 -0.37 -16.94 0.42
CA GLY A 71 -0.95 -17.12 -0.90
C GLY A 71 -1.68 -18.45 -1.07
N PHE A 72 -2.11 -18.72 -2.30
CA PHE A 72 -2.91 -19.91 -2.62
C PHE A 72 -2.09 -21.16 -2.93
N LEU A 73 -0.82 -20.99 -3.28
CA LEU A 73 0.09 -22.06 -3.69
C LEU A 73 1.43 -21.98 -2.93
N PRO A 74 1.40 -22.01 -1.59
CA PRO A 74 2.60 -21.75 -0.78
C PRO A 74 3.70 -22.82 -0.93
N MET A 75 3.34 -24.02 -1.34
CA MET A 75 4.30 -25.12 -1.51
C MET A 75 5.00 -25.05 -2.87
N GLU A 76 4.33 -24.54 -3.89
CA GLU A 76 4.88 -24.36 -5.24
C GLU A 76 5.77 -23.12 -5.34
N TYR A 77 5.54 -22.14 -4.47
CA TYR A 77 6.29 -20.87 -4.43
C TYR A 77 6.93 -20.64 -3.05
N PRO A 78 7.91 -21.46 -2.65
CA PRO A 78 8.54 -21.38 -1.33
C PRO A 78 9.61 -20.27 -1.27
N TYR A 79 9.28 -19.05 -1.70
CA TYR A 79 10.16 -17.89 -1.73
C TYR A 79 9.35 -16.60 -1.57
N THR A 80 10.03 -15.49 -1.39
CA THR A 80 9.41 -14.16 -1.22
C THR A 80 9.83 -13.25 -2.37
N PRO A 81 9.17 -13.31 -3.53
CA PRO A 81 9.47 -12.43 -4.65
C PRO A 81 8.85 -11.06 -4.42
N SER A 82 9.49 -10.05 -5.01
CA SER A 82 8.91 -8.72 -5.15
C SER A 82 9.19 -8.21 -6.55
N LYS A 83 8.22 -7.54 -7.14
CA LYS A 83 8.28 -6.98 -8.49
C LYS A 83 7.88 -5.52 -8.48
N ILE A 84 8.64 -4.69 -9.21
CA ILE A 84 8.23 -3.33 -9.55
C ILE A 84 7.49 -3.36 -10.87
N ILE A 85 6.36 -2.72 -10.91
CA ILE A 85 5.48 -2.61 -12.09
C ILE A 85 5.43 -1.14 -12.47
N PRO A 86 5.98 -0.74 -13.63
CA PRO A 86 5.81 0.63 -14.12
C PRO A 86 4.34 0.94 -14.35
N LEU A 87 3.92 2.14 -13.96
CA LEU A 87 2.56 2.63 -14.19
C LEU A 87 2.51 3.56 -15.39
N ASP A 88 1.57 3.32 -16.29
CA ASP A 88 1.22 4.27 -17.36
C ASP A 88 0.04 5.13 -16.89
N ARG A 89 0.34 6.34 -16.45
CA ARG A 89 -0.67 7.31 -15.97
C ARG A 89 -1.69 7.72 -17.04
N ARG A 90 -1.43 7.44 -18.30
CA ARG A 90 -2.35 7.77 -19.39
C ARG A 90 -3.48 6.76 -19.54
N SER A 91 -3.36 5.60 -18.93
CA SER A 91 -4.32 4.50 -19.01
C SER A 91 -5.14 4.27 -17.73
N ILE A 92 -5.09 5.23 -16.82
CA ILE A 92 -5.81 5.18 -15.54
C ILE A 92 -6.99 6.16 -15.57
#